data_7469b89143fd54de847d579761e78f10
#
_entry.id   7469b89143fd54de847d579761e78f10
#
_cell.length_a   1.000
_cell.length_b   1.000
_cell.length_c   1.000
_cell.angle_alpha   90.00
_cell.angle_beta   90.00
_cell.angle_gamma   90.00
#
_symmetry.space_group_name_H-M   'P 1'
#
loop_
_entity.id
_entity.type
_entity.pdbx_description
1 polymer ?
#
loop_
_entity_poly.entity_id
_entity_poly.type
_entity_poly.pdbx_seq_one_letter_code
_entity_poly.pdbx_strand_id
1 'polypeptide(L)' 'MNMNEALINDLRLAGYEVNTNGIGLTQIEGNGFILEYEFNQWWLYANYGELIEYVDQFDSLDAALGAAKLMNV' A
#
# COMPACT_ATOMS: atom_id res chain seq x y z
N MET A 1 8.79 11.52 11.94
CA MET A 1 7.39 11.95 11.92
C MET A 1 6.52 10.93 11.24
N ASN A 2 5.40 10.70 11.83
CA ASN A 2 4.51 9.68 11.34
C ASN A 2 3.80 10.08 10.08
N MET A 3 3.26 9.11 9.41
CA MET A 3 2.36 9.34 8.31
C MET A 3 1.21 10.21 8.80
N ASN A 4 0.82 11.14 7.99
CA ASN A 4 -0.25 12.08 8.29
C ASN A 4 -1.57 11.34 8.47
N GLU A 5 -2.27 11.62 9.57
CA GLU A 5 -3.56 10.99 9.84
C GLU A 5 -4.61 11.29 8.76
N ALA A 6 -4.53 12.48 8.17
CA ALA A 6 -5.44 12.83 7.09
C ALA A 6 -5.26 11.91 5.89
N LEU A 7 -4.01 11.58 5.55
CA LEU A 7 -3.73 10.65 4.47
C LEU A 7 -4.28 9.26 4.78
N ILE A 8 -4.07 8.79 6.00
CA ILE A 8 -4.59 7.49 6.43
C ILE A 8 -6.12 7.45 6.31
N ASN A 9 -6.78 8.51 6.79
CA ASN A 9 -8.22 8.61 6.70
C ASN A 9 -8.70 8.65 5.25
N ASP A 10 -8.00 9.38 4.40
CA ASP A 10 -8.36 9.45 2.98
C ASP A 10 -8.24 8.09 2.31
N LEU A 11 -7.21 7.34 2.63
CA LEU A 11 -7.04 5.99 2.08
C LEU A 11 -8.17 5.07 2.54
N ARG A 12 -8.53 5.14 3.82
CA ARG A 12 -9.64 4.34 4.36
C ARG A 12 -10.97 4.71 3.72
N LEU A 13 -11.20 6.00 3.52
CA LEU A 13 -12.42 6.47 2.86
C LEU A 13 -12.48 6.02 1.40
N ALA A 14 -11.33 5.88 0.77
CA ALA A 14 -11.25 5.37 -0.60
C ALA A 14 -11.48 3.85 -0.69
N GLY A 15 -11.60 3.19 0.45
CA GLY A 15 -11.90 1.77 0.47
C GLY A 15 -10.71 0.86 0.71
N TYR A 16 -9.54 1.42 0.96
CA TYR A 16 -8.36 0.61 1.25
C TYR A 16 -8.31 0.20 2.72
N GLU A 17 -7.77 -0.97 2.96
CA GLU A 17 -7.44 -1.40 4.30
C GLU A 17 -6.06 -0.87 4.64
N VAL A 18 -5.94 -0.18 5.76
CA VAL A 18 -4.70 0.50 6.13
C VAL A 18 -4.26 0.02 7.50
N ASN A 19 -3.04 -0.49 7.57
CA ASN A 19 -2.41 -0.92 8.81
C ASN A 19 -1.30 0.03 9.18
N THR A 20 -1.21 0.33 10.48
CA THR A 20 -0.21 1.24 11.01
C THR A 20 0.49 0.58 12.20
N ASN A 21 1.67 1.10 12.51
CA ASN A 21 2.36 0.76 13.75
C ASN A 21 2.67 2.04 14.51
N GLY A 22 3.50 1.98 15.54
CA GLY A 22 3.80 3.15 16.37
C GLY A 22 4.46 4.30 15.65
N ILE A 23 5.00 4.08 14.46
CA ILE A 23 5.70 5.11 13.70
C ILE A 23 4.98 5.53 12.43
N GLY A 24 3.85 4.91 12.11
CA GLY A 24 3.04 5.34 11.00
C GLY A 24 2.50 4.22 10.13
N LEU A 25 2.20 4.57 8.89
CA LEU A 25 1.61 3.67 7.91
C LEU A 25 2.62 2.61 7.48
N THR A 26 2.23 1.35 7.55
CA THR A 26 3.11 0.24 7.16
C THR A 26 2.56 -0.62 6.05
N GLN A 27 1.25 -0.63 5.86
CA GLN A 27 0.65 -1.52 4.86
C GLN A 27 -0.65 -0.95 4.35
N ILE A 28 -0.86 -1.08 3.05
CA ILE A 28 -2.12 -0.73 2.40
C ILE A 28 -2.58 -1.94 1.59
N GLU A 29 -3.80 -2.38 1.82
CA GLU A 29 -4.40 -3.45 1.04
C GLU A 29 -5.57 -2.91 0.24
N GLY A 30 -5.59 -3.25 -1.03
CA GLY A 30 -6.72 -2.96 -1.89
C GLY A 30 -7.18 -4.22 -2.60
N ASN A 31 -7.96 -4.02 -3.64
CA ASN A 31 -8.49 -5.13 -4.41
C ASN A 31 -7.38 -5.70 -5.30
N GLY A 32 -6.86 -6.86 -4.90
CA GLY A 32 -5.87 -7.57 -5.68
C GLY A 32 -4.43 -7.16 -5.44
N PHE A 33 -4.15 -6.29 -4.46
CA PHE A 33 -2.78 -5.89 -4.19
C PHE A 33 -2.54 -5.62 -2.71
N ILE A 34 -1.27 -5.67 -2.35
CA ILE A 34 -0.78 -5.27 -1.03
C ILE A 34 0.44 -4.38 -1.25
N LEU A 35 0.47 -3.26 -0.54
CA LEU A 35 1.64 -2.39 -0.48
C LEU A 35 2.21 -2.43 0.92
N GLU A 36 3.51 -2.64 1.02
CA GLU A 36 4.20 -2.64 2.31
C GLU A 36 5.35 -1.65 2.31
N TYR A 37 5.48 -0.89 3.39
CA TYR A 37 6.57 0.06 3.53
C TYR A 37 7.69 -0.56 4.35
N GLU A 38 8.85 -0.77 3.73
CA GLU A 38 10.02 -1.34 4.38
C GLU A 38 11.28 -0.84 3.68
N PHE A 39 12.34 -0.66 4.43
CA PHE A 39 13.63 -0.23 3.87
C PHE A 39 13.49 1.05 3.02
N ASN A 40 12.68 1.99 3.49
CA ASN A 40 12.44 3.27 2.83
C ASN A 40 11.81 3.16 1.45
N GLN A 41 11.13 2.06 1.18
CA GLN A 41 10.47 1.84 -0.11
C GLN A 41 9.10 1.22 0.09
N TRP A 42 8.25 1.40 -0.90
CA TRP A 42 6.95 0.77 -0.97
C TRP A 42 7.05 -0.46 -1.86
N TRP A 43 6.79 -1.61 -1.28
CA TRP A 43 6.86 -2.90 -1.98
C TRP A 43 5.46 -3.30 -2.41
N LEU A 44 5.30 -3.54 -3.71
CA LEU A 44 4.00 -3.89 -4.28
C LEU A 44 3.93 -5.39 -4.54
N TYR A 45 2.86 -5.99 -4.04
CA TYR A 45 2.59 -7.41 -4.24
C TYR A 45 1.21 -7.59 -4.86
N ALA A 46 1.11 -8.55 -5.78
CA ALA A 46 -0.18 -9.00 -6.27
C ALA A 46 -0.73 -10.01 -5.28
N ASN A 47 -1.99 -9.86 -4.92
CA ASN A 47 -2.65 -10.72 -3.96
C ASN A 47 -3.75 -11.52 -4.64
N TYR A 48 -3.48 -12.80 -4.84
CA TYR A 48 -4.43 -13.73 -5.48
C TYR A 48 -5.19 -14.56 -4.45
N GLY A 49 -5.14 -14.16 -3.19
CA GLY A 49 -5.76 -14.90 -2.11
C GLY A 49 -4.80 -15.91 -1.51
N GLU A 50 -4.62 -17.03 -2.15
CA GLU A 50 -3.71 -18.07 -1.66
C GLU A 50 -2.27 -17.85 -2.06
N LEU A 51 -2.05 -17.00 -3.06
CA LEU A 51 -0.72 -16.71 -3.57
C LEU A 51 -0.49 -15.19 -3.54
N ILE A 52 0.64 -14.79 -3.00
CA ILE A 52 1.06 -13.40 -3.00
C ILE A 52 2.38 -13.32 -3.74
N GLU A 53 2.44 -12.51 -4.78
CA GLU A 53 3.62 -12.41 -5.64
C GLU A 53 4.19 -10.99 -5.64
N TYR A 54 5.50 -10.89 -5.51
CA TYR A 54 6.18 -9.61 -5.63
C TYR A 54 6.04 -9.08 -7.07
N VAL A 55 5.74 -7.79 -7.18
CA VAL A 55 5.58 -7.12 -8.48
C VAL A 55 6.70 -6.11 -8.72
N ASP A 56 6.83 -5.14 -7.82
CA ASP A 56 7.80 -4.05 -7.99
C ASP A 56 7.96 -3.27 -6.69
N GLN A 57 8.84 -2.30 -6.71
CA GLN A 57 9.06 -1.43 -5.55
C GLN A 57 9.20 0.02 -6.01
N PHE A 58 8.84 0.93 -5.12
CA PHE A 58 8.75 2.35 -5.46
C PHE A 58 9.28 3.21 -4.31
N ASP A 59 9.84 4.35 -4.65
CA ASP A 59 10.35 5.30 -3.66
C ASP A 59 9.24 6.14 -3.05
N SER A 60 8.11 6.26 -3.73
CA SER A 60 7.01 7.09 -3.23
C SER A 60 5.70 6.31 -3.20
N LEU A 61 4.83 6.71 -2.26
CA LEU A 61 3.50 6.10 -2.17
C LEU A 61 2.66 6.40 -3.40
N ASP A 62 2.77 7.62 -3.94
CA ASP A 62 2.01 7.99 -5.13
C ASP A 62 2.32 7.08 -6.31
N ALA A 63 3.60 6.80 -6.55
CA ALA A 63 4.01 5.91 -7.63
C ALA A 63 3.52 4.50 -7.37
N ALA A 64 3.61 4.04 -6.14
CA ALA A 64 3.18 2.70 -5.76
C ALA A 64 1.67 2.52 -5.94
N LEU A 65 0.89 3.48 -5.47
CA LEU A 65 -0.57 3.43 -5.63
C LEU A 65 -0.98 3.50 -7.08
N GLY A 66 -0.29 4.34 -7.87
CA GLY A 66 -0.55 4.43 -9.31
C GLY A 66 -0.35 3.08 -10.00
N ALA A 67 0.75 2.40 -9.68
CA ALA A 67 1.02 1.08 -10.24
C ALA A 67 -0.01 0.05 -9.76
N ALA A 68 -0.36 0.09 -8.48
CA ALA A 68 -1.32 -0.85 -7.91
C ALA A 68 -2.70 -0.72 -8.55
N LYS A 69 -3.12 0.51 -8.84
CA LYS A 69 -4.40 0.75 -9.49
C LYS A 69 -4.46 0.17 -10.90
N LEU A 70 -3.34 0.13 -11.60
CA LEU A 70 -3.27 -0.44 -12.94
C LEU A 70 -3.41 -1.95 -12.92
N MET A 71 -3.11 -2.60 -11.80
CA MET A 71 -3.24 -4.05 -11.66
C MET A 71 -4.69 -4.46 -11.43
N ASN A 72 -5.49 -3.55 -10.97
CA ASN A 72 -6.86 -3.81 -10.59
C ASN A 72 -7.75 -3.66 -11.82
N VAL A 73 -7.89 -4.72 -12.54
CA VAL A 73 -8.69 -4.75 -13.77
C VAL A 73 -10.04 -5.40 -13.55
#